data_b6b961963fcb6e1cfdfbf4040dee86f6
#
_entry.id   b6b961963fcb6e1cfdfbf4040dee86f6
#
_cell.length_a   1.000
_cell.length_b   1.000
_cell.length_c   1.000
_cell.angle_alpha   90.00
_cell.angle_beta   90.00
_cell.angle_gamma   90.00
#
_symmetry.space_group_name_H-M   'P 1'
#
loop_
_entity.id
_entity.type
_entity.pdbx_description
1 polymer ?
#
loop_
_entity_poly.entity_id
_entity_poly.type
_entity_poly.pdbx_seq_one_letter_code
_entity_poly.pdbx_strand_id
1 'polypeptide(L)'
;MSALRGLRILVVENDEMNATLLELQLAQAGAAVIGPAESVRQALALIEQERPDRAVLDFRLAAGETSEAVARMLTEHAIPYVLATGVAAESLPPGFAAGVVLTKPYLSEQLIKALGDAHAKMTARP
;
A
#
# COMPACT_ATOMS: atom_id res chain seq x y z
N MET A 1 20.01 4.54 9.59
CA MET A 1 18.92 3.99 10.37
C MET A 1 17.73 3.70 9.48
N SER A 2 17.13 2.53 9.62
CA SER A 2 16.07 2.07 8.73
C SER A 2 14.70 2.44 9.31
N ALA A 3 14.01 3.38 8.67
CA ALA A 3 12.73 3.90 9.15
C ALA A 3 11.62 2.85 9.21
N LEU A 4 11.69 1.83 8.35
CA LEU A 4 10.67 0.78 8.25
C LEU A 4 11.17 -0.56 8.78
N ARG A 5 12.22 -0.55 9.57
CA ARG A 5 12.86 -1.75 10.07
C ARG A 5 11.88 -2.65 10.83
N GLY A 6 11.89 -3.93 10.46
CA GLY A 6 11.03 -4.93 11.11
C GLY A 6 9.61 -4.97 10.59
N LEU A 7 9.22 -4.06 9.69
CA LEU A 7 7.88 -4.06 9.13
C LEU A 7 7.79 -4.97 7.91
N ARG A 8 6.68 -5.68 7.81
CA ARG A 8 6.35 -6.52 6.66
C ARG A 8 5.30 -5.76 5.85
N ILE A 9 5.66 -5.39 4.62
CA ILE A 9 4.84 -4.49 3.81
C ILE A 9 4.40 -5.16 2.52
N LEU A 10 3.09 -5.26 2.33
CA LEU A 10 2.48 -5.78 1.11
C LEU A 10 2.56 -4.74 0.01
N VAL A 11 3.02 -5.16 -1.18
CA VAL A 11 3.01 -4.32 -2.39
C VAL A 11 1.94 -4.86 -3.33
N VAL A 12 1.02 -3.98 -3.76
CA VAL A 12 -0.02 -4.32 -4.73
C VAL A 12 0.16 -3.42 -5.94
N GLU A 13 0.75 -3.95 -7.00
CA GLU A 13 1.17 -3.20 -8.17
C GLU A 13 1.28 -4.15 -9.35
N ASN A 14 0.63 -3.84 -10.46
CA ASN A 14 0.69 -4.71 -11.64
C ASN A 14 1.76 -4.29 -12.67
N ASP A 15 2.32 -3.09 -12.56
CA ASP A 15 3.42 -2.68 -13.43
C ASP A 15 4.73 -3.19 -12.84
N GLU A 16 5.43 -4.02 -13.61
CA GLU A 16 6.64 -4.70 -13.14
C GLU A 16 7.75 -3.71 -12.72
N MET A 17 7.95 -2.65 -13.51
CA MET A 17 8.98 -1.66 -13.19
C MET A 17 8.65 -0.88 -11.92
N ASN A 18 7.40 -0.47 -11.78
CA ASN A 18 6.95 0.24 -10.59
C ASN A 18 7.05 -0.65 -9.35
N ALA A 19 6.69 -1.92 -9.47
CA ALA A 19 6.80 -2.89 -8.39
C ALA A 19 8.25 -3.06 -7.96
N THR A 20 9.17 -3.21 -8.91
CA THR A 20 10.60 -3.36 -8.62
C THR A 20 11.16 -2.14 -7.89
N LEU A 21 10.83 -0.94 -8.38
CA LEU A 21 11.29 0.29 -7.73
C LEU A 21 10.76 0.39 -6.30
N LEU A 22 9.50 0.09 -6.12
CA LEU A 22 8.86 0.14 -4.80
C LEU A 22 9.50 -0.85 -3.84
N GLU A 23 9.76 -2.08 -4.31
CA GLU A 23 10.46 -3.09 -3.51
C GLU A 23 11.84 -2.60 -3.06
N LEU A 24 12.59 -1.98 -3.96
CA LEU A 24 13.90 -1.44 -3.62
C LEU A 24 13.81 -0.34 -2.57
N GLN A 25 12.87 0.58 -2.74
CA GLN A 25 12.67 1.69 -1.79
C GLN A 25 12.32 1.17 -0.39
N LEU A 26 11.43 0.19 -0.32
CA LEU A 26 11.02 -0.39 0.96
C LEU A 26 12.15 -1.19 1.60
N ALA A 27 12.87 -1.99 0.81
CA ALA A 27 13.98 -2.79 1.31
C ALA A 27 15.12 -1.90 1.83
N GLN A 28 15.42 -0.80 1.14
CA GLN A 28 16.44 0.16 1.60
C GLN A 28 16.05 0.81 2.92
N ALA A 29 14.75 0.95 3.18
CA ALA A 29 14.25 1.49 4.44
C ALA A 29 14.14 0.43 5.55
N GLY A 30 14.52 -0.81 5.26
CA GLY A 30 14.58 -1.89 6.23
C GLY A 30 13.36 -2.78 6.31
N ALA A 31 12.38 -2.60 5.43
CA ALA A 31 11.17 -3.41 5.42
C ALA A 31 11.39 -4.75 4.72
N ALA A 32 10.62 -5.74 5.12
CA ALA A 32 10.48 -6.99 4.37
C ALA A 32 9.26 -6.84 3.45
N VAL A 33 9.44 -7.16 2.17
CA VAL A 33 8.40 -6.97 1.16
C VAL A 33 7.62 -8.28 0.95
N ILE A 34 6.29 -8.15 0.94
CA ILE A 34 5.38 -9.24 0.62
C ILE A 34 4.77 -8.93 -0.76
N GLY A 35 4.77 -9.89 -1.66
CA GLY A 35 4.30 -9.71 -3.01
C GLY A 35 5.44 -9.46 -3.98
N PRO A 36 5.24 -8.74 -5.10
CA PRO A 36 4.06 -7.94 -5.40
C PRO A 36 2.83 -8.77 -5.80
N ALA A 37 1.66 -8.28 -5.44
CA ALA A 37 0.41 -8.82 -5.95
C ALA A 37 -0.01 -7.96 -7.14
N GLU A 38 -0.40 -8.60 -8.23
CA GLU A 38 -0.78 -7.91 -9.46
C GLU A 38 -2.29 -7.76 -9.63
N SER A 39 -3.06 -8.50 -8.83
CA SER A 39 -4.51 -8.53 -8.94
C SER A 39 -5.14 -8.46 -7.55
N VAL A 40 -6.44 -8.16 -7.53
CA VAL A 40 -7.22 -8.19 -6.30
C VAL A 40 -7.14 -9.57 -5.64
N ARG A 41 -7.34 -10.62 -6.43
CA ARG A 41 -7.33 -12.00 -5.92
C ARG A 41 -6.02 -12.36 -5.20
N GLN A 42 -4.89 -12.04 -5.83
CA GLN A 42 -3.58 -12.30 -5.24
C GLN A 42 -3.39 -11.50 -3.95
N ALA A 43 -3.79 -10.23 -3.98
CA ALA A 43 -3.64 -9.36 -2.82
C ALA A 43 -4.46 -9.85 -1.63
N LEU A 44 -5.72 -10.22 -1.87
CA LEU A 44 -6.59 -10.73 -0.80
C LEU A 44 -6.01 -12.00 -0.17
N ALA A 45 -5.49 -12.90 -1.01
CA ALA A 45 -4.87 -14.14 -0.52
C ALA A 45 -3.64 -13.85 0.35
N LEU A 46 -2.80 -12.91 -0.08
CA LEU A 46 -1.60 -12.54 0.69
C LEU A 46 -1.95 -11.87 2.01
N ILE A 47 -2.99 -11.05 2.04
CA ILE A 47 -3.44 -10.42 3.29
C ILE A 47 -3.84 -11.49 4.30
N GLU A 48 -4.61 -12.49 3.87
CA GLU A 48 -5.04 -13.56 4.76
C GLU A 48 -3.90 -14.46 5.23
N GLN A 49 -3.01 -14.82 4.32
CA GLN A 49 -1.93 -15.76 4.61
C GLN A 49 -0.80 -15.12 5.40
N GLU A 50 -0.43 -13.89 5.04
CA GLU A 50 0.78 -13.25 5.54
C GLU A 50 0.54 -12.21 6.63
N ARG A 51 -0.66 -11.66 6.71
CA ARG A 51 -1.02 -10.62 7.67
C ARG A 51 0.04 -9.52 7.72
N PRO A 52 0.19 -8.74 6.63
CA PRO A 52 1.21 -7.69 6.58
C PRO A 52 0.98 -6.62 7.65
N ASP A 53 2.04 -5.94 8.02
CA ASP A 53 1.96 -4.83 8.97
C ASP A 53 1.42 -3.56 8.31
N ARG A 54 1.73 -3.37 7.03
CA ARG A 54 1.26 -2.24 6.23
C ARG A 54 1.20 -2.64 4.77
N ALA A 55 0.63 -1.78 3.93
CA ALA A 55 0.55 -2.05 2.50
C ALA A 55 0.72 -0.77 1.68
N VAL A 56 1.22 -0.93 0.46
CA VAL A 56 1.25 0.12 -0.56
C VAL A 56 0.51 -0.40 -1.77
N LEU A 57 -0.51 0.33 -2.19
CA LEU A 57 -1.39 -0.06 -3.28
C LEU A 57 -1.30 0.94 -4.43
N ASP A 58 -1.34 0.45 -5.68
CA ASP A 58 -1.71 1.28 -6.80
C ASP A 58 -3.24 1.22 -6.94
N PHE A 59 -3.85 2.21 -7.59
CA PHE A 59 -5.29 2.24 -7.81
C PHE A 59 -5.72 1.22 -8.87
N ARG A 60 -5.07 1.23 -10.03
CA ARG A 60 -5.43 0.36 -11.15
C ARG A 60 -4.57 -0.89 -11.17
N LEU A 61 -5.22 -2.04 -11.28
CA LEU A 61 -4.56 -3.33 -11.30
C LEU A 61 -4.84 -4.05 -12.63
N ALA A 62 -4.37 -5.28 -12.75
CA ALA A 62 -4.53 -6.08 -13.96
C ALA A 62 -6.02 -6.29 -14.30
N ALA A 63 -6.30 -6.47 -15.58
CA ALA A 63 -7.64 -6.79 -16.10
C ALA A 63 -8.71 -5.74 -15.78
N GLY A 64 -8.30 -4.47 -15.67
CA GLY A 64 -9.25 -3.37 -15.41
C GLY A 64 -9.74 -3.29 -13.98
N GLU A 65 -9.21 -4.08 -13.08
CA GLU A 65 -9.58 -4.04 -11.67
C GLU A 65 -9.04 -2.79 -10.98
N THR A 66 -9.70 -2.37 -9.90
CA THR A 66 -9.15 -1.37 -8.99
C THR A 66 -8.83 -2.03 -7.67
N SER A 67 -8.00 -1.39 -6.86
CA SER A 67 -7.60 -1.92 -5.57
C SER A 67 -8.59 -1.60 -4.44
N GLU A 68 -9.80 -1.13 -4.75
CA GLU A 68 -10.77 -0.77 -3.72
C GLU A 68 -11.13 -1.94 -2.80
N ALA A 69 -11.33 -3.14 -3.36
CA ALA A 69 -11.64 -4.32 -2.54
C ALA A 69 -10.49 -4.67 -1.61
N VAL A 70 -9.25 -4.47 -2.08
CA VAL A 70 -8.05 -4.69 -1.26
C VAL A 70 -8.02 -3.69 -0.10
N ALA A 71 -8.30 -2.40 -0.41
CA ALA A 71 -8.34 -1.35 0.61
C ALA A 71 -9.39 -1.65 1.68
N ARG A 72 -10.56 -2.15 1.28
CA ARG A 72 -11.61 -2.51 2.23
C ARG A 72 -11.19 -3.63 3.16
N MET A 73 -10.52 -4.65 2.61
CA MET A 73 -10.03 -5.76 3.43
C MET A 73 -8.95 -5.32 4.41
N LEU A 74 -8.03 -4.47 3.95
CA LEU A 74 -7.00 -3.90 4.83
C LEU A 74 -7.63 -3.12 5.97
N THR A 75 -8.66 -2.33 5.67
CA THR A 75 -9.39 -1.57 6.69
C THR A 75 -10.06 -2.50 7.70
N GLU A 76 -10.68 -3.58 7.24
CA GLU A 76 -11.31 -4.56 8.12
C GLU A 76 -10.33 -5.21 9.09
N HIS A 77 -9.10 -5.45 8.63
CA HIS A 77 -8.05 -6.05 9.44
C HIS A 77 -7.20 -5.01 10.19
N ALA A 78 -7.58 -3.74 10.12
CA ALA A 78 -6.85 -2.63 10.75
C ALA A 78 -5.38 -2.56 10.29
N ILE A 79 -5.14 -2.85 9.00
CA ILE A 79 -3.81 -2.78 8.40
C ILE A 79 -3.66 -1.43 7.70
N PRO A 80 -2.76 -0.55 8.16
CA PRO A 80 -2.55 0.76 7.54
C PRO A 80 -2.01 0.63 6.12
N TYR A 81 -2.47 1.51 5.23
CA TYR A 81 -2.02 1.45 3.84
C TYR A 81 -1.90 2.82 3.21
N VAL A 82 -1.06 2.88 2.18
CA VAL A 82 -0.87 4.05 1.32
C VAL A 82 -1.38 3.69 -0.07
N LEU A 83 -2.19 4.57 -0.65
CA LEU A 83 -2.60 4.46 -2.05
C LEU A 83 -1.71 5.38 -2.86
N ALA A 84 -0.75 4.81 -3.62
CA ALA A 84 0.17 5.56 -4.46
C ALA A 84 -0.41 5.61 -5.87
N THR A 85 -0.86 6.78 -6.31
CA THR A 85 -1.59 6.89 -7.57
C THR A 85 -1.43 8.28 -8.22
N GLY A 86 -1.61 8.32 -9.54
CA GLY A 86 -1.70 9.59 -10.27
C GLY A 86 -3.12 10.15 -10.30
N VAL A 87 -4.10 9.41 -9.78
CA VAL A 87 -5.50 9.85 -9.74
C VAL A 87 -5.70 10.86 -8.61
N ALA A 88 -6.43 11.95 -8.88
CA ALA A 88 -6.71 12.95 -7.86
C ALA A 88 -7.54 12.35 -6.71
N ALA A 89 -7.22 12.75 -5.49
CA ALA A 89 -7.88 12.21 -4.29
C ALA A 89 -9.40 12.35 -4.33
N GLU A 90 -9.89 13.46 -4.89
CA GLU A 90 -11.34 13.75 -4.97
C GLU A 90 -12.07 12.79 -5.93
N SER A 91 -11.31 12.15 -6.82
CA SER A 91 -11.88 11.21 -7.80
C SER A 91 -11.86 9.77 -7.34
N LEU A 92 -11.36 9.50 -6.14
CA LEU A 92 -11.23 8.14 -5.63
C LEU A 92 -12.53 7.66 -4.99
N PRO A 93 -12.85 6.36 -5.13
CA PRO A 93 -14.01 5.79 -4.44
C PRO A 93 -13.86 5.85 -2.92
N PRO A 94 -14.98 5.82 -2.19
CA PRO A 94 -14.96 5.94 -0.71
C PRO A 94 -14.26 4.79 0.00
N GLY A 95 -14.04 3.65 -0.66
CA GLY A 95 -13.33 2.51 -0.06
C GLY A 95 -11.91 2.81 0.37
N PHE A 96 -11.32 3.90 -0.11
CA PHE A 96 -9.96 4.32 0.23
C PHE A 96 -9.89 5.31 1.39
N ALA A 97 -11.00 5.63 2.02
CA ALA A 97 -11.05 6.68 3.04
C ALA A 97 -10.14 6.45 4.24
N ALA A 98 -9.86 5.19 4.58
CA ALA A 98 -9.03 4.86 5.75
C ALA A 98 -7.52 4.94 5.48
N GLY A 99 -7.12 5.03 4.22
CA GLY A 99 -5.70 5.10 3.84
C GLY A 99 -5.20 6.51 3.65
N VAL A 100 -3.92 6.61 3.30
CA VAL A 100 -3.27 7.88 2.96
C VAL A 100 -2.98 7.85 1.46
N VAL A 101 -3.35 8.92 0.75
CA VAL A 101 -3.08 9.03 -0.69
C VAL A 101 -1.73 9.69 -0.90
N LEU A 102 -0.89 9.03 -1.71
CA LEU A 102 0.42 9.56 -2.10
C LEU A 102 0.42 9.74 -3.61
N THR A 103 0.54 10.98 -4.06
CA THR A 103 0.44 11.32 -5.49
C THR A 103 1.73 10.98 -6.23
N LYS A 104 1.63 10.27 -7.35
CA LYS A 104 2.77 9.99 -8.23
C LYS A 104 3.07 11.21 -9.10
N PRO A 105 4.35 11.49 -9.38
CA PRO A 105 5.53 10.80 -8.86
C PRO A 105 5.86 11.24 -7.43
N TYR A 106 6.54 10.37 -6.68
CA TYR A 106 6.92 10.68 -5.30
C TYR A 106 8.36 10.28 -5.02
N LEU A 107 8.94 10.87 -3.95
CA LEU A 107 10.27 10.52 -3.48
C LEU A 107 10.18 9.44 -2.40
N SER A 108 11.29 8.72 -2.19
CA SER A 108 11.34 7.67 -1.16
C SER A 108 10.99 8.19 0.23
N GLU A 109 11.45 9.40 0.57
CA GLU A 109 11.11 10.03 1.87
C GLU A 109 9.62 10.29 2.02
N GLN A 110 8.95 10.65 0.91
CA GLN A 110 7.50 10.86 0.91
C GLN A 110 6.75 9.56 1.13
N LEU A 111 7.23 8.46 0.54
CA LEU A 111 6.66 7.13 0.74
C LEU A 111 6.78 6.70 2.20
N ILE A 112 7.96 6.86 2.78
CA ILE A 112 8.21 6.50 4.17
C ILE A 112 7.32 7.32 5.11
N LYS A 113 7.22 8.63 4.86
CA LYS A 113 6.36 9.50 5.65
C LYS A 113 4.89 9.09 5.53
N ALA A 114 4.44 8.80 4.31
CA ALA A 114 3.06 8.37 4.07
C ALA A 114 2.71 7.09 4.81
N LEU A 115 3.64 6.13 4.86
CA LEU A 115 3.44 4.89 5.61
C LEU A 115 3.32 5.14 7.12
N GLY A 116 4.10 6.08 7.64
CA GLY A 116 3.98 6.52 9.03
C GLY A 116 2.65 7.22 9.30
N ASP A 117 2.25 8.11 8.39
CA ASP A 117 0.97 8.82 8.48
C ASP A 117 -0.21 7.84 8.41
N ALA A 118 -0.10 6.80 7.58
CA ALA A 118 -1.13 5.77 7.46
C ALA A 118 -1.32 5.01 8.78
N HIS A 119 -0.22 4.69 9.44
CA HIS A 119 -0.26 4.04 10.74
C HIS A 119 -0.94 4.94 11.77
N ALA A 120 -0.51 6.21 11.84
CA ALA A 120 -1.08 7.18 12.77
C ALA A 120 -2.59 7.37 12.54
N LYS A 121 -2.99 7.47 11.28
CA LYS A 121 -4.40 7.63 10.90
C LYS A 121 -5.25 6.44 11.34
N MET A 122 -4.74 5.23 11.12
CA MET A 122 -5.46 4.00 11.46
C MET A 122 -5.59 3.84 12.98
N THR A 123 -4.53 4.13 13.74
CA THR A 123 -4.53 3.98 15.19
C THR A 123 -5.30 5.10 15.90
N ALA A 124 -5.51 6.24 15.23
CA ALA A 124 -6.30 7.35 15.79
C ALA A 124 -7.81 7.15 15.63
N ARG A 125 -8.24 6.14 14.89
CA ARG A 125 -9.67 5.86 14.68
C ARG A 125 -10.31 5.31 15.95
N PRO A 126 -11.53 5.79 16.30
CA PRO A 126 -12.24 5.28 17.47
C PRO A 126 -12.67 3.83 17.30
#